data_2bb5d4a79d3f7ed4e3d5dc88caca0e5c
#
_entry.id   2bb5d4a79d3f7ed4e3d5dc88caca0e5c
#
_cell.length_a   1.000
_cell.length_b   1.000
_cell.length_c   1.000
_cell.angle_alpha   90.00
_cell.angle_beta   90.00
_cell.angle_gamma   90.00
#
_symmetry.space_group_name_H-M   'P 1'
#
loop_
_entity.id
_entity.type
_entity.pdbx_description
1 polymer ?
#
loop_
_entity_poly.entity_id
_entity_poly.type
_entity_poly.pdbx_seq_one_letter_code
_entity_poly.pdbx_strand_id
1 'polypeptide(L)'
;MTRLTLFALAGALALTACDSSEPDRIENLNVQTATDVKADPNTGRDPNTGQAISNNLFTLYDLDAGQVVLSSDQTDRAVRQRDSVSTVWDIGFRGTTIIVNGGTSGPGQGTAQLLKQAFASVAEAPATGYVADGSNTTCPEGRSTLAICTGSDNGWYNYSQNLVSPVPGRTIVLTTGDGDRYAKVRILSYYQGAPAAPDPFTDEDRYYTFEYVLQPDGSRDFATTRPDA
;
A
#
# COMPACT_ATOMS: atom_id res chain seq x y z
N MET A 1 -81.29 38.26 12.83
CA MET A 1 -80.03 38.62 12.09
C MET A 1 -78.89 37.98 12.84
N THR A 2 -78.51 36.78 12.47
CA THR A 2 -77.49 35.98 13.16
C THR A 2 -76.28 35.82 12.27
N ARG A 3 -75.21 36.40 12.66
CA ARG A 3 -73.91 36.30 11.91
C ARG A 3 -73.22 35.03 12.33
N LEU A 4 -72.90 34.16 11.35
CA LEU A 4 -72.17 32.96 11.47
C LEU A 4 -70.70 33.29 11.21
N THR A 5 -69.87 33.07 12.24
CA THR A 5 -68.39 33.26 12.14
C THR A 5 -67.77 31.93 11.83
N LEU A 6 -67.08 31.83 10.69
CA LEU A 6 -66.36 30.66 10.23
C LEU A 6 -64.91 30.71 10.76
N PHE A 7 -64.52 29.74 11.61
CA PHE A 7 -63.15 29.55 12.03
C PHE A 7 -62.42 28.65 11.01
N ALA A 8 -61.40 29.18 10.36
CA ALA A 8 -60.47 28.41 9.54
C ALA A 8 -59.35 27.84 10.43
N LEU A 9 -59.29 26.53 10.52
CA LEU A 9 -58.22 25.81 11.21
C LEU A 9 -57.04 25.59 10.22
N ALA A 10 -55.95 26.33 10.40
CA ALA A 10 -54.74 26.13 9.63
C ALA A 10 -53.91 24.99 10.25
N GLY A 11 -53.89 23.82 9.61
CA GLY A 11 -53.04 22.71 9.96
C GLY A 11 -51.59 22.97 9.48
N ALA A 12 -50.67 23.13 10.41
CA ALA A 12 -49.25 23.16 10.11
C ALA A 12 -48.74 21.71 9.92
N LEU A 13 -48.37 21.34 8.67
CA LEU A 13 -47.62 20.13 8.40
C LEU A 13 -46.17 20.39 8.85
N ALA A 14 -45.75 19.76 9.92
CA ALA A 14 -44.34 19.66 10.26
C ALA A 14 -43.70 18.59 9.35
N LEU A 15 -42.93 19.03 8.36
CA LEU A 15 -41.99 18.18 7.62
C LEU A 15 -40.83 17.86 8.56
N THR A 16 -40.81 16.66 9.13
CA THR A 16 -39.60 16.11 9.72
C THR A 16 -38.66 15.75 8.58
N ALA A 17 -37.68 16.62 8.31
CA ALA A 17 -36.53 16.26 7.55
C ALA A 17 -35.78 15.14 8.32
N CYS A 18 -35.80 13.91 7.80
CA CYS A 18 -34.82 12.90 8.17
C CYS A 18 -33.49 13.41 7.68
N ASP A 19 -32.69 13.92 8.61
CA ASP A 19 -31.27 14.10 8.40
C ASP A 19 -30.65 12.70 8.32
N SER A 20 -30.57 12.16 7.13
CA SER A 20 -29.72 11.01 6.84
C SER A 20 -28.30 11.52 6.80
N SER A 21 -27.65 11.56 7.95
CA SER A 21 -26.19 11.70 8.02
C SER A 21 -25.60 10.42 7.42
N GLU A 22 -25.53 10.33 6.09
CA GLU A 22 -24.53 9.47 5.46
C GLU A 22 -23.18 9.97 5.93
N PRO A 23 -22.27 9.06 6.36
CA PRO A 23 -20.92 9.48 6.71
C PRO A 23 -20.34 10.27 5.51
N ASP A 24 -19.70 11.40 5.79
CA ASP A 24 -19.09 12.24 4.77
C ASP A 24 -18.22 11.37 3.86
N ARG A 25 -18.75 11.02 2.69
CA ARG A 25 -18.03 10.28 1.68
C ARG A 25 -16.92 11.21 1.19
N ILE A 26 -15.67 10.81 1.39
CA ILE A 26 -14.53 11.54 0.85
C ILE A 26 -14.59 11.39 -0.67
N GLU A 27 -15.09 12.39 -1.35
CA GLU A 27 -15.40 12.34 -2.78
C GLU A 27 -14.16 12.30 -3.68
N ASN A 28 -12.95 12.53 -3.14
CA ASN A 28 -11.71 12.63 -3.93
C ASN A 28 -10.52 12.02 -3.20
N LEU A 29 -10.28 10.72 -3.39
CA LEU A 29 -9.02 10.11 -2.98
C LEU A 29 -7.93 10.45 -3.99
N ASN A 30 -6.84 11.05 -3.53
CA ASN A 30 -5.71 11.38 -4.37
C ASN A 30 -4.76 10.18 -4.52
N VAL A 31 -4.31 9.93 -5.75
CA VAL A 31 -3.17 9.04 -5.99
C VAL A 31 -1.91 9.75 -5.50
N GLN A 32 -1.21 9.13 -4.56
CA GLN A 32 0.06 9.59 -4.05
C GLN A 32 1.20 8.82 -4.71
N THR A 33 2.37 9.44 -4.84
CA THR A 33 3.57 8.80 -5.39
C THR A 33 4.71 8.90 -4.38
N ALA A 34 5.27 7.75 -4.02
CA ALA A 34 6.52 7.66 -3.29
C ALA A 34 7.65 7.37 -4.29
N THR A 35 8.72 8.14 -4.22
CA THR A 35 9.86 8.05 -5.16
C THR A 35 11.12 7.65 -4.42
N ASP A 36 11.93 6.81 -5.05
CA ASP A 36 13.27 6.40 -4.60
C ASP A 36 13.33 5.90 -3.15
N VAL A 37 12.28 5.17 -2.73
CA VAL A 37 12.25 4.52 -1.41
C VAL A 37 13.28 3.39 -1.42
N LYS A 38 14.37 3.57 -0.66
CA LYS A 38 15.46 2.59 -0.56
C LYS A 38 14.95 1.24 -0.04
N ALA A 39 15.36 0.17 -0.66
CA ALA A 39 15.02 -1.21 -0.29
C ALA A 39 16.28 -2.05 -0.09
N ASP A 40 17.17 -1.57 0.78
CA ASP A 40 18.47 -2.17 1.06
C ASP A 40 19.40 -2.17 -0.17
N PRO A 41 19.70 -0.98 -0.76
CA PRO A 41 20.61 -0.90 -1.90
C PRO A 41 21.99 -1.41 -1.54
N ASN A 42 22.77 -1.78 -2.58
CA ASN A 42 24.11 -2.29 -2.40
C ASN A 42 25.03 -1.20 -1.83
N THR A 43 25.78 -1.53 -0.77
CA THR A 43 26.75 -0.65 -0.14
C THR A 43 28.17 -0.88 -0.62
N GLY A 44 28.38 -1.90 -1.47
CA GLY A 44 29.68 -2.27 -2.01
C GLY A 44 29.68 -3.69 -2.56
N ARG A 45 30.91 -4.20 -2.80
CA ARG A 45 31.13 -5.60 -3.19
C ARG A 45 32.17 -6.24 -2.29
N ASP A 46 31.96 -7.50 -1.95
CA ASP A 46 32.94 -8.31 -1.26
C ASP A 46 34.21 -8.45 -2.15
N PRO A 47 35.38 -8.04 -1.65
CA PRO A 47 36.62 -8.04 -2.45
C PRO A 47 37.11 -9.45 -2.85
N ASN A 48 36.65 -10.49 -2.13
CA ASN A 48 37.08 -11.86 -2.38
C ASN A 48 36.13 -12.62 -3.30
N THR A 49 34.79 -12.34 -3.18
CA THR A 49 33.78 -13.07 -3.93
C THR A 49 33.13 -12.24 -5.03
N GLY A 50 33.28 -10.92 -5.03
CA GLY A 50 32.62 -9.99 -5.94
C GLY A 50 31.12 -9.84 -5.69
N GLN A 51 30.58 -10.49 -4.64
CA GLN A 51 29.17 -10.42 -4.31
C GLN A 51 28.79 -9.04 -3.79
N ALA A 52 27.59 -8.60 -4.12
CA ALA A 52 27.05 -7.36 -3.62
C ALA A 52 26.82 -7.46 -2.10
N ILE A 53 27.24 -6.42 -1.37
CA ILE A 53 27.05 -6.28 0.07
C ILE A 53 25.88 -5.31 0.29
N SER A 54 24.96 -5.67 1.20
CA SER A 54 23.92 -4.79 1.68
C SER A 54 23.76 -4.97 3.19
N ASN A 55 22.98 -4.11 3.83
CA ASN A 55 22.72 -4.19 5.27
C ASN A 55 21.78 -5.35 5.65
N ASN A 56 21.09 -5.91 4.67
CA ASN A 56 20.03 -6.92 4.82
C ASN A 56 18.89 -6.44 5.73
N LEU A 57 18.51 -5.18 5.59
CA LEU A 57 17.53 -4.48 6.44
C LEU A 57 16.35 -3.99 5.63
N PHE A 58 15.14 -4.08 6.21
CA PHE A 58 13.95 -3.50 5.61
C PHE A 58 13.90 -1.99 5.80
N THR A 59 13.41 -1.29 4.78
CA THR A 59 12.81 0.04 4.92
C THR A 59 11.31 -0.14 5.18
N LEU A 60 10.79 0.55 6.19
CA LEU A 60 9.38 0.54 6.59
C LEU A 60 8.75 1.89 6.25
N TYR A 61 7.57 1.87 5.64
CA TYR A 61 6.90 3.03 5.09
C TYR A 61 5.49 3.16 5.66
N ASP A 62 5.13 4.37 6.05
CA ASP A 62 3.80 4.80 6.50
C ASP A 62 3.05 5.42 5.31
N LEU A 63 1.96 4.80 4.90
CA LEU A 63 1.15 5.26 3.77
C LEU A 63 0.29 6.47 4.13
N ASP A 64 -0.04 6.67 5.39
CA ASP A 64 -0.83 7.81 5.86
C ASP A 64 0.02 9.09 5.88
N ALA A 65 1.17 9.03 6.52
CA ALA A 65 2.10 10.15 6.55
C ALA A 65 2.88 10.34 5.22
N GLY A 66 2.86 9.36 4.33
CA GLY A 66 3.58 9.40 3.06
C GLY A 66 5.10 9.42 3.24
N GLN A 67 5.63 8.70 4.23
CA GLN A 67 7.05 8.78 4.58
C GLN A 67 7.67 7.47 5.07
N VAL A 68 9.00 7.43 5.01
CA VAL A 68 9.79 6.35 5.59
C VAL A 68 9.81 6.49 7.12
N VAL A 69 9.33 5.47 7.83
CA VAL A 69 9.41 5.34 9.29
C VAL A 69 10.79 4.85 9.71
N LEU A 70 11.33 3.89 8.97
CA LEU A 70 12.62 3.28 9.26
C LEU A 70 13.33 2.93 7.95
N SER A 71 14.50 3.56 7.71
CA SER A 71 15.30 3.30 6.51
C SER A 71 16.15 2.03 6.68
N SER A 72 16.44 1.33 5.56
CA SER A 72 17.45 0.27 5.49
C SER A 72 18.87 0.77 5.77
N ASP A 73 19.12 2.07 5.67
CA ASP A 73 20.40 2.70 6.05
C ASP A 73 20.55 2.87 7.56
N GLN A 74 19.45 2.79 8.31
CA GLN A 74 19.50 2.89 9.78
C GLN A 74 19.99 1.56 10.36
N THR A 75 21.25 1.51 10.81
CA THR A 75 21.89 0.32 11.35
C THR A 75 21.90 0.27 12.89
N ASP A 76 21.51 1.36 13.57
CA ASP A 76 21.40 1.36 15.03
C ASP A 76 20.31 0.38 15.48
N ARG A 77 20.73 -0.62 16.25
CA ARG A 77 19.85 -1.70 16.70
C ARG A 77 18.72 -1.22 17.61
N ALA A 78 18.98 -0.24 18.47
CA ALA A 78 17.97 0.27 19.39
C ALA A 78 16.88 1.07 18.67
N VAL A 79 17.27 1.87 17.67
CA VAL A 79 16.34 2.59 16.80
C VAL A 79 15.50 1.59 16.01
N ARG A 80 16.13 0.60 15.37
CA ARG A 80 15.42 -0.42 14.62
C ARG A 80 14.45 -1.22 15.48
N GLN A 81 14.88 -1.62 16.68
CA GLN A 81 14.02 -2.38 17.59
C GLN A 81 12.81 -1.56 18.05
N ARG A 82 12.97 -0.25 18.28
CA ARG A 82 11.87 0.63 18.66
C ARG A 82 10.87 0.82 17.53
N ASP A 83 11.35 1.13 16.32
CA ASP A 83 10.51 1.58 15.21
C ASP A 83 9.87 0.41 14.46
N SER A 84 10.54 -0.76 14.40
CA SER A 84 9.98 -1.94 13.74
C SER A 84 8.82 -2.60 14.52
N VAL A 85 8.75 -2.38 15.84
CA VAL A 85 7.67 -2.94 16.68
C VAL A 85 6.48 -2.00 16.84
N SER A 86 6.41 -0.93 16.06
CA SER A 86 5.27 -0.01 16.03
C SER A 86 4.23 -0.43 14.98
N THR A 87 2.98 -0.01 15.15
CA THR A 87 1.90 -0.20 14.17
C THR A 87 1.80 0.96 13.17
N VAL A 88 2.72 1.93 13.23
CA VAL A 88 2.70 3.13 12.39
C VAL A 88 3.04 2.84 10.94
N TRP A 89 3.92 1.86 10.67
CA TRP A 89 4.26 1.52 9.29
C TRP A 89 3.25 0.50 8.71
N ASP A 90 3.05 0.51 7.40
CA ASP A 90 2.09 -0.34 6.71
C ASP A 90 2.75 -1.36 5.80
N ILE A 91 3.77 -0.93 5.07
CA ILE A 91 4.45 -1.72 4.05
C ILE A 91 5.97 -1.59 4.20
N GLY A 92 6.71 -2.66 3.92
CA GLY A 92 8.16 -2.66 4.01
C GLY A 92 8.83 -3.29 2.81
N PHE A 93 10.06 -2.83 2.51
CA PHE A 93 10.80 -3.20 1.30
C PHE A 93 12.23 -3.62 1.63
N ARG A 94 12.68 -4.74 1.05
CA ARG A 94 14.08 -5.18 1.08
C ARG A 94 14.41 -5.98 -0.17
N GLY A 95 15.35 -5.50 -1.00
CA GLY A 95 15.54 -6.09 -2.32
C GLY A 95 14.22 -6.17 -3.07
N THR A 96 13.85 -7.33 -3.57
CA THR A 96 12.54 -7.56 -4.22
C THR A 96 11.44 -8.03 -3.28
N THR A 97 11.72 -8.13 -1.98
CA THR A 97 10.75 -8.58 -0.96
C THR A 97 9.91 -7.42 -0.46
N ILE A 98 8.60 -7.60 -0.45
CA ILE A 98 7.63 -6.70 0.16
C ILE A 98 6.99 -7.42 1.36
N ILE A 99 6.87 -6.72 2.48
CA ILE A 99 6.22 -7.17 3.71
C ILE A 99 5.11 -6.20 4.13
N VAL A 100 4.18 -6.69 4.95
CA VAL A 100 3.14 -5.86 5.58
C VAL A 100 3.29 -5.90 7.09
N ASN A 101 2.78 -4.88 7.79
CA ASN A 101 2.85 -4.81 9.25
C ASN A 101 1.82 -5.75 9.89
N GLY A 102 2.10 -7.03 9.82
CA GLY A 102 1.26 -8.07 10.41
C GLY A 102 1.89 -9.45 10.31
N GLY A 103 1.34 -10.39 11.05
CA GLY A 103 1.83 -11.77 11.08
C GLY A 103 3.27 -11.89 11.57
N THR A 104 4.16 -12.47 10.76
CA THR A 104 5.58 -12.67 11.14
C THR A 104 6.45 -11.44 10.90
N SER A 105 5.97 -10.41 10.20
CA SER A 105 6.79 -9.27 9.79
C SER A 105 6.63 -8.04 10.68
N GLY A 106 5.54 -7.92 11.43
CA GLY A 106 5.29 -6.80 12.32
C GLY A 106 4.20 -7.08 13.34
N PRO A 107 4.09 -6.23 14.39
CA PRO A 107 3.13 -6.42 15.47
C PRO A 107 1.70 -6.00 15.12
N GLY A 108 1.51 -5.36 13.97
CA GLY A 108 0.23 -4.83 13.54
C GLY A 108 -0.75 -5.88 13.03
N GLN A 109 -1.84 -5.40 12.47
CA GLN A 109 -2.92 -6.21 11.89
C GLN A 109 -2.93 -6.16 10.35
N GLY A 110 -1.85 -5.62 9.76
CA GLY A 110 -1.70 -5.50 8.31
C GLY A 110 -1.78 -6.85 7.60
N THR A 111 -2.57 -6.88 6.55
CA THR A 111 -2.73 -8.02 5.65
C THR A 111 -2.70 -7.55 4.21
N ALA A 112 -2.40 -8.42 3.26
CA ALA A 112 -2.43 -8.03 1.85
C ALA A 112 -2.88 -9.16 0.93
N GLN A 113 -3.18 -8.78 -0.30
CA GLN A 113 -3.32 -9.69 -1.43
C GLN A 113 -2.82 -9.01 -2.71
N LEU A 114 -2.35 -9.80 -3.65
CA LEU A 114 -1.94 -9.33 -4.97
C LEU A 114 -3.04 -9.61 -5.99
N LEU A 115 -3.61 -8.56 -6.56
CA LEU A 115 -4.59 -8.66 -7.64
C LEU A 115 -3.89 -8.65 -9.00
N LYS A 116 -4.33 -9.52 -9.91
CA LYS A 116 -3.98 -9.47 -11.34
C LYS A 116 -4.94 -8.53 -12.07
N GLN A 117 -4.95 -7.28 -11.64
CA GLN A 117 -5.84 -6.23 -12.11
C GLN A 117 -5.10 -4.90 -12.14
N ALA A 118 -5.35 -4.09 -13.17
CA ALA A 118 -4.72 -2.77 -13.29
C ALA A 118 -5.15 -1.84 -12.13
N PHE A 119 -4.23 -1.03 -11.64
CA PHE A 119 -4.42 -0.13 -10.50
C PHE A 119 -5.65 0.79 -10.65
N ALA A 120 -5.83 1.37 -11.84
CA ALA A 120 -6.97 2.25 -12.12
C ALA A 120 -8.33 1.50 -12.12
N SER A 121 -8.32 0.18 -12.38
CA SER A 121 -9.53 -0.64 -12.42
C SER A 121 -9.93 -1.20 -11.05
N VAL A 122 -9.08 -1.06 -10.02
CA VAL A 122 -9.41 -1.46 -8.64
C VAL A 122 -10.16 -0.30 -7.99
N ALA A 123 -11.48 -0.27 -8.17
CA ALA A 123 -12.35 0.75 -7.61
C ALA A 123 -12.76 0.45 -6.16
N GLU A 124 -12.66 -0.80 -5.73
CA GLU A 124 -13.02 -1.23 -4.37
C GLU A 124 -12.03 -2.27 -3.86
N ALA A 125 -11.65 -2.19 -2.59
CA ALA A 125 -10.87 -3.22 -1.92
C ALA A 125 -11.69 -4.52 -1.84
N PRO A 126 -11.15 -5.69 -2.19
CA PRO A 126 -11.86 -6.96 -2.06
C PRO A 126 -12.40 -7.18 -0.64
N ALA A 127 -13.55 -7.84 -0.51
CA ALA A 127 -14.13 -8.14 0.80
C ALA A 127 -13.36 -9.23 1.57
N THR A 128 -12.62 -10.08 0.87
CA THR A 128 -11.92 -11.27 1.42
C THR A 128 -10.65 -11.56 0.63
N GLY A 129 -9.88 -12.54 1.07
CA GLY A 129 -8.68 -13.01 0.36
C GLY A 129 -7.39 -12.39 0.86
N TYR A 130 -7.46 -11.59 1.91
CA TYR A 130 -6.27 -11.03 2.55
C TYR A 130 -5.58 -12.06 3.44
N VAL A 131 -4.27 -12.02 3.46
CA VAL A 131 -3.44 -12.87 4.33
C VAL A 131 -2.37 -12.04 5.02
N ALA A 132 -2.02 -12.41 6.25
CA ALA A 132 -0.88 -11.82 6.95
C ALA A 132 0.43 -12.50 6.49
N ASP A 133 1.55 -11.83 6.68
CA ASP A 133 2.86 -12.43 6.47
C ASP A 133 3.06 -13.64 7.38
N GLY A 134 3.62 -14.70 6.83
CA GLY A 134 3.76 -16.00 7.49
C GLY A 134 2.57 -16.95 7.32
N SER A 135 1.45 -16.48 6.79
CA SER A 135 0.21 -17.28 6.67
C SER A 135 -0.19 -17.60 5.22
N ASN A 136 0.51 -17.07 4.22
CA ASN A 136 0.17 -17.29 2.82
C ASN A 136 0.59 -18.71 2.36
N THR A 137 -0.40 -19.51 2.00
CA THR A 137 -0.21 -20.87 1.48
C THR A 137 -0.38 -20.95 -0.05
N THR A 138 -0.66 -19.83 -0.71
CA THR A 138 -0.91 -19.77 -2.16
C THR A 138 0.35 -19.51 -2.97
N CYS A 139 1.44 -19.11 -2.32
CA CYS A 139 2.73 -18.96 -3.00
C CYS A 139 3.26 -20.30 -3.47
N PRO A 140 4.00 -20.35 -4.59
CA PRO A 140 4.66 -21.56 -5.04
C PRO A 140 5.49 -22.21 -3.93
N GLU A 141 5.47 -23.52 -3.86
CA GLU A 141 6.08 -24.33 -2.79
C GLU A 141 7.53 -23.90 -2.48
N GLY A 142 7.83 -23.76 -1.19
CA GLY A 142 9.15 -23.40 -0.67
C GLY A 142 9.62 -21.98 -1.01
N ARG A 143 8.79 -21.15 -1.63
CA ARG A 143 9.19 -19.81 -2.06
C ARG A 143 8.94 -18.75 -1.00
N SER A 144 7.75 -18.71 -0.42
CA SER A 144 7.38 -17.66 0.54
C SER A 144 6.07 -18.01 1.26
N THR A 145 5.94 -17.51 2.48
CA THR A 145 4.66 -17.46 3.21
C THR A 145 4.21 -16.01 3.45
N LEU A 146 4.91 -15.04 2.83
CA LEU A 146 4.55 -13.63 2.92
C LEU A 146 3.26 -13.35 2.16
N ALA A 147 2.53 -12.33 2.57
CA ALA A 147 1.29 -11.90 1.91
C ALA A 147 1.50 -11.66 0.41
N ILE A 148 2.63 -11.05 0.05
CA ILE A 148 3.07 -10.88 -1.33
C ILE A 148 4.16 -11.90 -1.64
N CYS A 149 3.85 -12.85 -2.51
CA CYS A 149 4.77 -13.93 -2.87
C CYS A 149 6.08 -13.39 -3.45
N THR A 150 7.20 -14.00 -3.08
CA THR A 150 8.51 -13.70 -3.65
C THR A 150 8.77 -14.50 -4.94
N GLY A 151 9.76 -14.08 -5.69
CA GLY A 151 10.21 -14.72 -6.93
C GLY A 151 9.56 -14.14 -8.18
N SER A 152 10.30 -14.28 -9.30
CA SER A 152 9.87 -13.79 -10.62
C SER A 152 8.49 -14.35 -10.98
N ASP A 153 7.60 -13.48 -11.45
CA ASP A 153 6.22 -13.76 -11.87
C ASP A 153 5.24 -14.25 -10.79
N ASN A 154 5.72 -14.51 -9.58
CA ASN A 154 4.87 -14.94 -8.46
C ASN A 154 4.28 -13.75 -7.70
N GLY A 155 5.10 -12.73 -7.47
CA GLY A 155 4.74 -11.48 -6.78
C GLY A 155 4.52 -10.33 -7.76
N TRP A 156 5.05 -9.18 -7.40
CA TRP A 156 4.85 -7.92 -8.11
C TRP A 156 5.76 -7.75 -9.34
N TYR A 157 6.85 -8.53 -9.49
CA TYR A 157 7.89 -8.34 -10.51
C TYR A 157 8.15 -9.57 -11.36
N ASN A 158 8.74 -9.32 -12.52
CA ASN A 158 9.43 -10.31 -13.36
C ASN A 158 10.95 -10.03 -13.32
N TYR A 159 11.75 -11.10 -13.31
CA TYR A 159 13.20 -11.02 -13.44
C TYR A 159 13.63 -11.70 -14.76
N SER A 160 14.16 -10.91 -15.67
CA SER A 160 14.63 -11.37 -16.97
C SER A 160 15.83 -10.56 -17.42
N GLN A 161 16.85 -11.19 -17.99
CA GLN A 161 18.06 -10.53 -18.51
C GLN A 161 18.73 -9.60 -17.48
N ASN A 162 18.83 -10.03 -16.23
CA ASN A 162 19.33 -9.27 -15.09
C ASN A 162 18.46 -8.06 -14.67
N LEU A 163 17.32 -7.87 -15.28
CA LEU A 163 16.42 -6.76 -15.01
C LEU A 163 15.25 -7.22 -14.14
N VAL A 164 14.96 -6.45 -13.10
CA VAL A 164 13.73 -6.56 -12.28
C VAL A 164 12.74 -5.54 -12.82
N SER A 165 11.62 -6.01 -13.33
CA SER A 165 10.58 -5.16 -13.89
C SER A 165 9.23 -5.40 -13.20
N PRO A 166 8.49 -4.37 -12.78
CA PRO A 166 7.13 -4.54 -12.31
C PRO A 166 6.26 -5.20 -13.38
N VAL A 167 5.46 -6.19 -12.98
CA VAL A 167 4.54 -6.85 -13.91
C VAL A 167 3.32 -5.95 -14.13
N PRO A 168 3.04 -5.54 -15.38
CA PRO A 168 1.86 -4.72 -15.68
C PRO A 168 0.55 -5.38 -15.22
N GLY A 169 -0.38 -4.55 -14.77
CA GLY A 169 -1.69 -5.05 -14.34
C GLY A 169 -1.65 -5.81 -13.00
N ARG A 170 -0.66 -5.58 -12.16
CA ARG A 170 -0.64 -6.07 -10.77
C ARG A 170 -0.84 -4.93 -9.79
N THR A 171 -1.77 -5.13 -8.87
CA THR A 171 -2.07 -4.20 -7.78
C THR A 171 -2.03 -4.94 -6.46
N ILE A 172 -1.25 -4.44 -5.52
CA ILE A 172 -1.28 -4.89 -4.13
C ILE A 172 -2.43 -4.15 -3.45
N VAL A 173 -3.31 -4.88 -2.78
CA VAL A 173 -4.31 -4.28 -1.88
C VAL A 173 -4.00 -4.77 -0.47
N LEU A 174 -3.92 -3.84 0.48
CA LEU A 174 -3.54 -4.14 1.85
C LEU A 174 -4.44 -3.42 2.85
N THR A 175 -4.47 -3.95 4.08
CA THR A 175 -4.92 -3.22 5.26
C THR A 175 -3.73 -2.57 5.95
N THR A 176 -3.92 -1.39 6.52
CA THR A 176 -2.89 -0.65 7.27
C THR A 176 -2.39 -1.42 8.50
N GLY A 177 -1.26 -1.01 9.07
CA GLY A 177 -0.67 -1.64 10.25
C GLY A 177 -1.57 -1.62 11.47
N ASP A 178 -2.46 -0.63 11.61
CA ASP A 178 -3.52 -0.58 12.63
C ASP A 178 -4.72 -1.49 12.30
N GLY A 179 -4.86 -1.92 11.03
CA GLY A 179 -5.96 -2.78 10.57
C GLY A 179 -7.24 -2.06 10.19
N ASP A 180 -7.28 -0.74 10.33
CA ASP A 180 -8.52 0.03 10.27
C ASP A 180 -8.85 0.57 8.86
N ARG A 181 -7.85 0.62 7.96
CA ARG A 181 -7.98 1.24 6.64
C ARG A 181 -7.45 0.35 5.53
N TYR A 182 -7.85 0.66 4.30
CA TYR A 182 -7.39 -0.06 3.10
C TYR A 182 -6.52 0.85 2.24
N ALA A 183 -5.51 0.25 1.62
CA ALA A 183 -4.72 0.90 0.59
C ALA A 183 -4.57 0.00 -0.64
N LYS A 184 -4.46 0.62 -1.83
CA LYS A 184 -4.00 -0.05 -3.04
C LYS A 184 -2.67 0.55 -3.49
N VAL A 185 -1.75 -0.30 -3.92
CA VAL A 185 -0.38 0.07 -4.30
C VAL A 185 -0.02 -0.57 -5.63
N ARG A 186 0.63 0.18 -6.53
CA ARG A 186 1.32 -0.38 -7.69
C ARG A 186 2.78 0.06 -7.71
N ILE A 187 3.66 -0.86 -8.00
CA ILE A 187 5.08 -0.57 -8.18
C ILE A 187 5.29 -0.05 -9.60
N LEU A 188 5.98 1.09 -9.73
CA LEU A 188 6.31 1.71 -11.01
C LEU A 188 7.75 1.43 -11.43
N SER A 189 8.69 1.45 -10.47
CA SER A 189 10.09 1.19 -10.73
C SER A 189 10.76 0.52 -9.54
N TYR A 190 11.85 -0.18 -9.82
CA TYR A 190 12.79 -0.77 -8.87
C TYR A 190 14.15 -0.07 -8.89
N TYR A 191 14.32 0.91 -9.79
CA TYR A 191 15.58 1.61 -10.03
C TYR A 191 15.49 3.07 -9.63
N GLN A 192 16.62 3.62 -9.14
CA GLN A 192 16.72 5.02 -8.72
C GLN A 192 16.36 5.95 -9.89
N GLY A 193 15.59 7.00 -9.59
CA GLY A 193 15.12 7.95 -10.58
C GLY A 193 14.07 7.40 -11.56
N ALA A 194 13.63 6.15 -11.39
CA ALA A 194 12.60 5.50 -12.20
C ALA A 194 12.81 5.66 -13.73
N PRO A 195 13.98 5.29 -14.29
CA PRO A 195 14.26 5.43 -15.70
C PRO A 195 13.25 4.66 -16.55
N ALA A 196 12.85 5.23 -17.69
CA ALA A 196 11.87 4.61 -18.59
C ALA A 196 12.38 3.30 -19.23
N ALA A 197 13.70 3.16 -19.36
CA ALA A 197 14.37 1.97 -19.87
C ALA A 197 15.60 1.70 -18.96
N PRO A 198 15.42 1.03 -17.81
CA PRO A 198 16.53 0.79 -16.90
C PRO A 198 17.59 -0.14 -17.48
N ASP A 199 18.85 0.20 -17.25
CA ASP A 199 20.01 -0.63 -17.57
C ASP A 199 20.48 -1.34 -16.29
N PRO A 200 20.41 -2.68 -16.20
CA PRO A 200 20.75 -3.42 -14.99
C PRO A 200 22.23 -3.37 -14.61
N PHE A 201 23.10 -2.81 -15.47
CA PHE A 201 24.54 -2.72 -15.23
C PHE A 201 25.01 -1.33 -14.79
N THR A 202 24.20 -0.29 -15.05
CA THR A 202 24.54 1.12 -14.77
C THR A 202 23.57 1.81 -13.84
N ASP A 203 22.30 1.41 -13.82
CA ASP A 203 21.30 2.02 -12.95
C ASP A 203 21.29 1.33 -11.59
N GLU A 204 21.19 2.13 -10.53
CA GLU A 204 21.14 1.61 -9.17
C GLU A 204 19.77 0.96 -8.91
N ASP A 205 19.79 -0.32 -8.53
CA ASP A 205 18.62 -1.09 -8.16
C ASP A 205 18.23 -0.93 -6.66
N ARG A 206 17.07 -1.52 -6.27
CA ARG A 206 16.53 -1.48 -4.90
C ARG A 206 16.12 -0.08 -4.44
N TYR A 207 15.56 0.70 -5.36
CA TYR A 207 14.90 1.98 -5.10
C TYR A 207 13.49 1.90 -5.66
N TYR A 208 12.50 1.80 -4.77
CA TYR A 208 11.11 1.68 -5.18
C TYR A 208 10.53 3.05 -5.50
N THR A 209 9.95 3.16 -6.68
CA THR A 209 8.96 4.19 -6.98
C THR A 209 7.61 3.51 -7.12
N PHE A 210 6.62 3.95 -6.37
CA PHE A 210 5.29 3.37 -6.38
C PHE A 210 4.20 4.43 -6.22
N GLU A 211 3.03 4.13 -6.76
CA GLU A 211 1.81 4.90 -6.51
C GLU A 211 0.90 4.15 -5.55
N TYR A 212 0.16 4.90 -4.77
CA TYR A 212 -0.82 4.34 -3.86
C TYR A 212 -2.01 5.26 -3.64
N VAL A 213 -3.11 4.67 -3.21
CA VAL A 213 -4.29 5.34 -2.67
C VAL A 213 -4.54 4.74 -1.31
N LEU A 214 -4.63 5.58 -0.29
CA LEU A 214 -5.07 5.20 1.04
C LEU A 214 -6.51 5.67 1.23
N GLN A 215 -7.39 4.77 1.67
CA GLN A 215 -8.76 5.08 2.07
C GLN A 215 -8.77 5.47 3.55
N PRO A 216 -9.03 6.75 3.89
CA PRO A 216 -8.85 7.23 5.26
C PRO A 216 -10.03 6.94 6.18
N ASP A 217 -11.22 6.62 5.65
CA ASP A 217 -12.45 6.43 6.43
C ASP A 217 -12.74 4.97 6.80
N GLY A 218 -11.85 4.04 6.43
CA GLY A 218 -12.01 2.61 6.69
C GLY A 218 -12.97 1.91 5.73
N SER A 219 -13.59 2.62 4.79
CA SER A 219 -14.38 1.98 3.73
C SER A 219 -13.47 1.25 2.74
N ARG A 220 -14.07 0.44 1.87
CA ARG A 220 -13.33 -0.27 0.80
C ARG A 220 -13.33 0.49 -0.53
N ASP A 221 -13.95 1.66 -0.59
CA ASP A 221 -14.12 2.43 -1.82
C ASP A 221 -12.83 3.18 -2.18
N PHE A 222 -12.23 2.83 -3.32
CA PHE A 222 -11.08 3.52 -3.93
C PHE A 222 -11.47 4.38 -5.12
N ALA A 223 -12.75 4.70 -5.29
CA ALA A 223 -13.18 5.56 -6.39
C ALA A 223 -12.47 6.91 -6.26
N THR A 224 -11.49 7.14 -7.11
CA THR A 224 -10.79 8.41 -7.23
C THR A 224 -11.35 9.13 -8.46
N THR A 225 -11.86 10.32 -8.30
CA THR A 225 -12.00 11.20 -9.45
C THR A 225 -10.62 11.75 -9.76
N ARG A 226 -9.91 11.09 -10.69
CA ARG A 226 -8.76 11.72 -11.31
C ARG A 226 -9.32 12.84 -12.19
N PRO A 227 -8.88 14.09 -12.04
CA PRO A 227 -9.11 15.07 -13.10
C PRO A 227 -8.45 14.46 -14.35
N ASP A 228 -9.21 14.38 -15.42
CA ASP A 228 -8.74 13.87 -16.70
C ASP A 228 -7.44 14.59 -17.08
N ALA A 229 -6.40 13.77 -17.37
CA ALA A 229 -5.12 14.26 -17.85
C ALA A 229 -5.25 14.62 -19.33
#